data_a5c6c69b1bc9c5f836a70ff34c6d345c
#
_entry.id   a5c6c69b1bc9c5f836a70ff34c6d345c
#
_cell.length_a   1.000
_cell.length_b   1.000
_cell.length_c   1.000
_cell.angle_alpha   90.00
_cell.angle_beta   90.00
_cell.angle_gamma   90.00
#
_symmetry.space_group_name_H-M   'P 1'
#
loop_
_entity.id
_entity.type
_entity.pdbx_description
1 polymer ?
#
loop_
_entity_poly.entity_id
_entity_poly.type
_entity_poly.pdbx_seq_one_letter_code
_entity_poly.pdbx_strand_id
1 'polypeptide(L)'
;MNKIQNLNPQCIWKNFYALTQVPRPSGHLEKIQQYLLDFGKQAGVYAVKDPAGNIHFRKPATPGMENRKGVILQAHMDMVPQKTPESTHNFETDPIEPWIDGEWVKAKGTTLGADNGLGVAAIMAIMEDKTLKHGPIDALITRDEETGMFGANELPEGELQGDILMNLDSEHWGKFVIGSAGGIDVTATLDYQEADTDADDAAVKVTVKNLRGGHSGLEINEGRGNANKLLVQVVRELIAETEARLASWDGGNMRNAIPFKAEAVLTLPKENIAALKEIVADWQTTFNDEFKLIEPQGIEVIVEEVATPAKEVPVEIQDNLVDAIFACHDGVIRYIPAYPSVVETSSNLAIINIGEGKASIKILARSSREDMKDYVVTMLESCFSMAGMKVETAGAYGGWDPNPDSEILHLLLKEYKELFGKDGIIQVDHAGLECSVILGKYPWLDVVSLGPTMKSPHTTTERALIETVAPFWELLKKTLEDIPVK
;
A
#
# COMPACT_ATOMS: atom_id res chain seq x y z
N MET A 1 21.12 -12.72 28.80
CA MET A 1 20.52 -12.25 27.55
C MET A 1 19.40 -11.27 27.92
N ASN A 2 19.45 -10.04 27.44
CA ASN A 2 18.34 -9.11 27.64
C ASN A 2 17.14 -9.62 26.85
N LYS A 3 16.09 -10.02 27.57
CA LYS A 3 14.84 -10.48 26.95
C LYS A 3 14.01 -9.24 26.59
N ILE A 4 13.39 -9.20 25.41
CA ILE A 4 12.59 -8.05 24.94
C ILE A 4 11.46 -7.71 25.94
N GLN A 5 10.90 -8.70 26.61
CA GLN A 5 9.84 -8.54 27.64
C GLN A 5 10.27 -7.72 28.87
N ASN A 6 11.56 -7.37 28.98
CA ASN A 6 12.09 -6.53 30.08
C ASN A 6 12.36 -5.09 29.62
N LEU A 7 12.10 -4.77 28.33
CA LEU A 7 12.21 -3.41 27.82
C LEU A 7 11.13 -2.49 28.42
N ASN A 8 11.35 -1.18 28.36
CA ASN A 8 10.39 -0.18 28.82
C ASN A 8 9.56 0.38 27.64
N PRO A 9 8.22 0.47 27.73
CA PRO A 9 7.36 0.06 28.87
C PRO A 9 7.13 -1.44 28.89
N GLN A 10 7.30 -2.04 30.06
CA GLN A 10 7.23 -3.48 30.21
C GLN A 10 5.87 -4.06 29.82
N CYS A 11 4.77 -3.32 30.05
CA CYS A 11 3.42 -3.78 29.71
C CYS A 11 3.28 -4.05 28.19
N ILE A 12 3.79 -3.17 27.33
CA ILE A 12 3.75 -3.39 25.88
C ILE A 12 4.70 -4.52 25.47
N TRP A 13 5.97 -4.46 25.88
CA TRP A 13 6.95 -5.44 25.44
C TRP A 13 6.68 -6.86 25.95
N LYS A 14 6.09 -7.00 27.12
CA LYS A 14 5.60 -8.29 27.64
C LYS A 14 4.49 -8.86 26.75
N ASN A 15 3.50 -8.02 26.41
CA ASN A 15 2.39 -8.44 25.56
C ASN A 15 2.85 -8.71 24.12
N PHE A 16 3.72 -7.87 23.57
CA PHE A 16 4.30 -8.12 22.26
C PHE A 16 5.09 -9.45 22.22
N TYR A 17 5.93 -9.72 23.22
CA TYR A 17 6.61 -11.02 23.31
C TYR A 17 5.60 -12.18 23.36
N ALA A 18 4.54 -12.06 24.11
CA ALA A 18 3.52 -13.11 24.18
C ALA A 18 2.85 -13.33 22.80
N LEU A 19 2.56 -12.26 22.06
CA LEU A 19 2.04 -12.36 20.69
C LEU A 19 3.03 -13.05 19.72
N THR A 20 4.34 -12.81 19.85
CA THR A 20 5.33 -13.51 19.03
C THR A 20 5.40 -15.01 19.29
N GLN A 21 4.86 -15.48 20.43
CA GLN A 21 4.80 -16.91 20.76
C GLN A 21 3.56 -17.61 20.19
N VAL A 22 2.63 -16.86 19.61
CA VAL A 22 1.40 -17.38 19.01
C VAL A 22 1.47 -17.22 17.49
N PRO A 23 1.51 -18.33 16.72
CA PRO A 23 1.44 -18.26 15.25
C PRO A 23 0.20 -17.50 14.77
N ARG A 24 0.43 -16.50 13.87
CA ARG A 24 -0.62 -15.61 13.35
C ARG A 24 -0.37 -15.13 11.92
N PRO A 25 0.14 -16.00 11.00
CA PRO A 25 0.28 -15.57 9.60
C PRO A 25 -1.11 -15.31 9.00
N SER A 26 -1.21 -14.32 8.11
CA SER A 26 -2.46 -14.02 7.38
C SER A 26 -3.08 -15.28 6.80
N GLY A 27 -4.40 -15.43 6.93
CA GLY A 27 -5.15 -16.62 6.51
C GLY A 27 -5.20 -17.78 7.52
N HIS A 28 -4.40 -17.77 8.61
CA HIS A 28 -4.34 -18.83 9.62
C HIS A 28 -4.36 -18.24 11.05
N LEU A 29 -5.51 -17.74 11.46
CA LEU A 29 -5.67 -16.87 12.63
C LEU A 29 -6.36 -17.51 13.84
N GLU A 30 -6.77 -18.78 13.79
CA GLU A 30 -7.54 -19.44 14.85
C GLU A 30 -6.81 -19.40 16.19
N LYS A 31 -5.47 -19.57 16.16
CA LYS A 31 -4.65 -19.58 17.38
C LYS A 31 -4.61 -18.21 18.06
N ILE A 32 -4.37 -17.15 17.27
CA ILE A 32 -4.33 -15.79 17.82
C ILE A 32 -5.71 -15.30 18.23
N GLN A 33 -6.77 -15.64 17.50
CA GLN A 33 -8.14 -15.32 17.90
C GLN A 33 -8.48 -15.95 19.25
N GLN A 34 -8.17 -17.24 19.44
CA GLN A 34 -8.41 -17.91 20.71
C GLN A 34 -7.56 -17.30 21.85
N TYR A 35 -6.29 -17.01 21.57
CA TYR A 35 -5.40 -16.35 22.53
C TYR A 35 -5.96 -14.99 23.00
N LEU A 36 -6.41 -14.15 22.08
CA LEU A 36 -6.99 -12.84 22.40
C LEU A 36 -8.31 -12.96 23.21
N LEU A 37 -9.16 -13.93 22.87
CA LEU A 37 -10.39 -14.19 23.66
C LEU A 37 -10.06 -14.62 25.10
N ASP A 38 -9.06 -15.50 25.27
CA ASP A 38 -8.65 -15.96 26.59
C ASP A 38 -7.94 -14.84 27.38
N PHE A 39 -7.17 -14.00 26.70
CA PHE A 39 -6.60 -12.78 27.28
C PHE A 39 -7.69 -11.85 27.82
N GLY A 40 -8.73 -11.55 27.05
CA GLY A 40 -9.85 -10.70 27.51
C GLY A 40 -10.53 -11.23 28.78
N LYS A 41 -10.75 -12.55 28.85
CA LYS A 41 -11.26 -13.19 30.05
C LYS A 41 -10.34 -13.01 31.27
N GLN A 42 -9.02 -13.18 31.07
CA GLN A 42 -8.02 -13.01 32.13
C GLN A 42 -7.90 -11.54 32.58
N ALA A 43 -7.97 -10.60 31.67
CA ALA A 43 -7.97 -9.16 31.97
C ALA A 43 -9.29 -8.71 32.68
N GLY A 44 -10.34 -9.52 32.58
CA GLY A 44 -11.67 -9.22 33.15
C GLY A 44 -12.42 -8.16 32.33
N VAL A 45 -12.19 -8.11 31.00
CA VAL A 45 -12.90 -7.24 30.05
C VAL A 45 -13.84 -8.08 29.18
N TYR A 46 -14.87 -7.44 28.64
CA TYR A 46 -15.69 -8.09 27.60
C TYR A 46 -14.83 -8.41 26.38
N ALA A 47 -14.94 -9.63 25.89
CA ALA A 47 -14.19 -10.12 24.73
C ALA A 47 -15.10 -11.01 23.87
N VAL A 48 -15.19 -10.70 22.59
CA VAL A 48 -16.00 -11.47 21.62
C VAL A 48 -15.33 -11.50 20.25
N LYS A 49 -15.57 -12.58 19.53
CA LYS A 49 -15.27 -12.69 18.10
C LYS A 49 -16.54 -12.37 17.33
N ASP A 50 -16.48 -11.41 16.40
CA ASP A 50 -17.59 -11.06 15.51
C ASP A 50 -17.76 -12.08 14.37
N PRO A 51 -18.84 -11.99 13.58
CA PRO A 51 -19.06 -12.88 12.44
C PRO A 51 -17.97 -12.76 11.35
N ALA A 52 -17.30 -11.61 11.23
CA ALA A 52 -16.19 -11.41 10.32
C ALA A 52 -14.88 -12.06 10.82
N GLY A 53 -14.81 -12.47 12.08
CA GLY A 53 -13.63 -13.06 12.70
C GLY A 53 -12.71 -12.06 13.39
N ASN A 54 -13.09 -10.79 13.51
CA ASN A 54 -12.38 -9.81 14.31
C ASN A 54 -12.58 -10.08 15.81
N ILE A 55 -11.67 -9.57 16.63
CA ILE A 55 -11.80 -9.63 18.08
C ILE A 55 -12.14 -8.23 18.61
N HIS A 56 -13.19 -8.16 19.42
CA HIS A 56 -13.60 -6.95 20.11
C HIS A 56 -13.34 -7.08 21.60
N PHE A 57 -12.79 -6.01 22.20
CA PHE A 57 -12.78 -5.82 23.64
C PHE A 57 -13.61 -4.58 24.00
N ARG A 58 -14.28 -4.61 25.15
CA ARG A 58 -14.95 -3.42 25.71
C ARG A 58 -14.53 -3.21 27.14
N LYS A 59 -14.15 -1.98 27.43
CA LYS A 59 -13.77 -1.56 28.77
C LYS A 59 -14.65 -0.36 29.16
N PRO A 60 -15.52 -0.49 30.22
CA PRO A 60 -16.34 0.63 30.63
C PRO A 60 -15.50 1.77 31.18
N ALA A 61 -16.04 2.99 31.08
CA ALA A 61 -15.37 4.18 31.61
C ALA A 61 -14.99 4.02 33.08
N THR A 62 -13.89 4.63 33.49
CA THR A 62 -13.53 4.74 34.90
C THR A 62 -14.47 5.73 35.61
N PRO A 63 -14.73 5.54 36.94
CA PRO A 63 -15.66 6.41 37.69
C PRO A 63 -15.33 7.91 37.48
N GLY A 64 -16.34 8.67 37.07
CA GLY A 64 -16.24 10.10 36.76
C GLY A 64 -15.85 10.45 35.33
N MET A 65 -15.67 9.44 34.46
CA MET A 65 -15.32 9.63 33.05
C MET A 65 -16.43 9.13 32.09
N GLU A 66 -17.62 8.83 32.59
CA GLU A 66 -18.71 8.21 31.81
C GLU A 66 -19.27 9.13 30.74
N ASN A 67 -19.11 10.44 30.89
CA ASN A 67 -19.57 11.46 29.96
C ASN A 67 -18.55 11.80 28.86
N ARG A 68 -17.41 11.14 28.80
CA ARG A 68 -16.40 11.33 27.76
C ARG A 68 -16.84 10.66 26.45
N LYS A 69 -16.37 11.19 25.32
CA LYS A 69 -16.52 10.52 24.01
C LYS A 69 -15.95 9.10 24.08
N GLY A 70 -16.62 8.15 23.42
CA GLY A 70 -16.13 6.78 23.32
C GLY A 70 -14.96 6.69 22.34
N VAL A 71 -13.92 5.96 22.74
CA VAL A 71 -12.74 5.73 21.88
C VAL A 71 -12.72 4.28 21.41
N ILE A 72 -12.46 4.10 20.11
CA ILE A 72 -12.17 2.82 19.50
C ILE A 72 -10.66 2.77 19.25
N LEU A 73 -9.98 1.81 19.87
CA LEU A 73 -8.58 1.48 19.56
C LEU A 73 -8.57 0.38 18.52
N GLN A 74 -7.85 0.57 17.41
CA GLN A 74 -7.85 -0.39 16.32
C GLN A 74 -6.43 -0.81 15.93
N ALA A 75 -6.26 -2.11 15.67
CA ALA A 75 -5.05 -2.75 15.17
C ALA A 75 -5.41 -4.04 14.44
N HIS A 76 -4.49 -4.65 13.66
CA HIS A 76 -4.72 -5.96 13.07
C HIS A 76 -3.91 -7.07 13.76
N MET A 77 -4.47 -8.31 13.76
CA MET A 77 -3.87 -9.43 14.47
C MET A 77 -2.93 -10.29 13.63
N ASP A 78 -3.05 -10.25 12.32
CA ASP A 78 -2.22 -11.02 11.40
C ASP A 78 -0.84 -10.42 11.17
N MET A 79 0.00 -11.10 10.44
CA MET A 79 1.32 -10.63 10.01
C MET A 79 1.71 -11.28 8.69
N VAL A 80 2.50 -10.58 7.87
CA VAL A 80 3.09 -11.13 6.64
C VAL A 80 4.12 -12.22 6.97
N PRO A 81 3.98 -13.46 6.44
CA PRO A 81 4.87 -14.58 6.72
C PRO A 81 6.05 -14.64 5.73
N GLN A 82 7.08 -13.81 5.93
CA GLN A 82 8.30 -13.85 5.12
C GLN A 82 9.48 -14.47 5.90
N LYS A 83 10.29 -15.29 5.25
CA LYS A 83 11.49 -15.88 5.84
C LYS A 83 12.66 -15.90 4.85
N THR A 84 13.89 -15.94 5.40
CA THR A 84 15.09 -16.11 4.58
C THR A 84 15.13 -17.50 3.95
N PRO A 85 15.82 -17.68 2.81
CA PRO A 85 15.91 -19.00 2.15
C PRO A 85 16.46 -20.13 3.04
N GLU A 86 17.31 -19.79 4.00
CA GLU A 86 17.94 -20.74 4.93
C GLU A 86 17.04 -21.10 6.11
N SER A 87 15.97 -20.34 6.34
CA SER A 87 15.07 -20.55 7.48
C SER A 87 14.13 -21.74 7.25
N THR A 88 14.11 -22.65 8.22
CA THR A 88 13.16 -23.78 8.24
C THR A 88 11.85 -23.44 8.98
N HIS A 89 11.68 -22.20 9.43
CA HIS A 89 10.53 -21.75 10.20
C HIS A 89 9.21 -22.06 9.51
N ASN A 90 8.23 -22.56 10.27
CA ASN A 90 6.86 -22.76 9.83
C ASN A 90 5.95 -21.78 10.58
N PHE A 91 5.44 -20.76 9.88
CA PHE A 91 4.62 -19.71 10.46
C PHE A 91 3.29 -20.20 11.07
N GLU A 92 2.80 -21.37 10.68
CA GLU A 92 1.57 -21.93 11.25
C GLU A 92 1.79 -22.61 12.60
N THR A 93 3.04 -23.01 12.93
CA THR A 93 3.34 -23.83 14.10
C THR A 93 4.37 -23.23 15.03
N ASP A 94 5.35 -22.51 14.49
CA ASP A 94 6.53 -22.11 15.24
C ASP A 94 6.40 -20.67 15.76
N PRO A 95 6.88 -20.38 16.97
CA PRO A 95 6.95 -19.03 17.50
C PRO A 95 8.03 -18.20 16.77
N ILE A 96 7.80 -16.92 16.61
CA ILE A 96 8.82 -15.97 16.17
C ILE A 96 9.89 -15.84 17.27
N GLU A 97 11.16 -15.79 16.89
CA GLU A 97 12.29 -15.59 17.80
C GLU A 97 12.78 -14.12 17.78
N PRO A 98 12.19 -13.24 18.62
CA PRO A 98 12.61 -11.85 18.67
C PRO A 98 13.89 -11.68 19.47
N TRP A 99 14.74 -10.75 19.06
CA TRP A 99 15.99 -10.42 19.75
C TRP A 99 16.32 -8.93 19.65
N ILE A 100 17.17 -8.42 20.55
CA ILE A 100 17.62 -7.03 20.60
C ILE A 100 18.91 -6.89 19.80
N ASP A 101 18.91 -5.98 18.82
CA ASP A 101 20.06 -5.60 18.01
C ASP A 101 20.29 -4.09 18.13
N GLY A 102 21.15 -3.69 19.06
CA GLY A 102 21.39 -2.28 19.38
C GLY A 102 20.09 -1.58 19.85
N GLU A 103 19.64 -0.63 19.10
CA GLU A 103 18.41 0.16 19.36
C GLU A 103 17.12 -0.50 18.80
N TRP A 104 17.25 -1.64 18.13
CA TRP A 104 16.16 -2.31 17.44
C TRP A 104 15.80 -3.66 18.06
N VAL A 105 14.51 -4.00 17.97
CA VAL A 105 14.03 -5.38 18.09
C VAL A 105 13.83 -5.95 16.70
N LYS A 106 14.36 -7.13 16.44
CA LYS A 106 14.30 -7.90 15.18
C LYS A 106 13.88 -9.34 15.42
N ALA A 107 13.57 -10.07 14.35
CA ALA A 107 13.38 -11.53 14.38
C ALA A 107 14.55 -12.24 13.67
N LYS A 108 14.75 -13.52 14.02
CA LYS A 108 15.80 -14.36 13.43
C LYS A 108 15.30 -15.07 12.18
N GLY A 109 15.70 -14.58 11.01
CA GLY A 109 15.42 -15.21 9.72
C GLY A 109 13.96 -15.20 9.27
N THR A 110 13.11 -14.38 9.92
CA THR A 110 11.70 -14.19 9.61
C THR A 110 11.31 -12.72 9.71
N THR A 111 10.12 -12.35 9.24
CA THR A 111 9.40 -11.14 9.67
C THR A 111 9.24 -11.15 11.19
N LEU A 112 9.18 -9.96 11.81
CA LEU A 112 9.04 -9.80 13.26
C LEU A 112 7.57 -9.81 13.69
N GLY A 113 6.67 -9.29 12.83
CA GLY A 113 5.28 -9.03 13.15
C GLY A 113 5.10 -7.89 14.16
N ALA A 114 5.98 -6.90 14.17
CA ALA A 114 5.77 -5.65 14.90
C ALA A 114 4.62 -4.86 14.28
N ASP A 115 4.49 -4.94 13.00
CA ASP A 115 3.36 -4.62 12.17
C ASP A 115 2.34 -5.79 12.23
N ASN A 116 1.17 -5.65 12.83
CA ASN A 116 0.75 -4.64 13.81
C ASN A 116 0.73 -5.17 15.26
N GLY A 117 1.64 -6.11 15.56
CA GLY A 117 1.75 -6.71 16.90
C GLY A 117 2.02 -5.70 18.03
N LEU A 118 2.68 -4.57 17.74
CA LEU A 118 2.89 -3.51 18.72
C LEU A 118 1.59 -2.75 19.02
N GLY A 119 0.77 -2.49 18.02
CA GLY A 119 -0.57 -1.91 18.20
C GLY A 119 -1.46 -2.83 19.03
N VAL A 120 -1.50 -4.12 18.69
CA VAL A 120 -2.24 -5.12 19.50
C VAL A 120 -1.73 -5.19 20.93
N ALA A 121 -0.40 -5.17 21.14
CA ALA A 121 0.21 -5.19 22.47
C ALA A 121 -0.14 -3.94 23.30
N ALA A 122 -0.24 -2.77 22.67
CA ALA A 122 -0.69 -1.54 23.32
C ALA A 122 -2.17 -1.62 23.72
N ILE A 123 -3.03 -2.15 22.86
CA ILE A 123 -4.45 -2.42 23.20
C ILE A 123 -4.53 -3.35 24.41
N MET A 124 -3.79 -4.47 24.38
CA MET A 124 -3.76 -5.41 25.52
C MET A 124 -3.32 -4.73 26.81
N ALA A 125 -2.28 -3.88 26.75
CA ALA A 125 -1.79 -3.14 27.91
C ALA A 125 -2.87 -2.17 28.47
N ILE A 126 -3.62 -1.47 27.61
CA ILE A 126 -4.76 -0.63 28.01
C ILE A 126 -5.86 -1.47 28.69
N MET A 127 -6.16 -2.66 28.13
CA MET A 127 -7.20 -3.54 28.73
C MET A 127 -6.80 -4.05 30.11
N GLU A 128 -5.52 -4.37 30.34
CA GLU A 128 -5.00 -4.83 31.63
C GLU A 128 -4.86 -3.71 32.66
N ASP A 129 -4.65 -2.46 32.26
CA ASP A 129 -4.36 -1.35 33.17
C ASP A 129 -5.60 -1.02 34.04
N LYS A 130 -5.45 -1.11 35.35
CA LYS A 130 -6.49 -0.78 36.34
C LYS A 130 -6.34 0.63 36.90
N THR A 131 -5.31 1.37 36.49
CA THR A 131 -4.95 2.68 37.07
C THR A 131 -5.22 3.84 36.13
N LEU A 132 -5.25 3.57 34.80
CA LEU A 132 -5.53 4.54 33.77
C LEU A 132 -6.96 5.09 33.93
N LYS A 133 -7.10 6.41 33.88
CA LYS A 133 -8.40 7.08 33.78
C LYS A 133 -8.80 7.23 32.33
N HIS A 134 -10.01 6.82 31.98
CA HIS A 134 -10.47 6.86 30.59
C HIS A 134 -12.01 6.85 30.50
N GLY A 135 -12.55 7.41 29.42
CA GLY A 135 -13.93 7.22 29.00
C GLY A 135 -14.23 5.77 28.54
N PRO A 136 -15.38 5.51 27.93
CA PRO A 136 -15.66 4.19 27.36
C PRO A 136 -14.63 3.85 26.27
N ILE A 137 -14.07 2.63 26.31
CA ILE A 137 -13.13 2.13 25.28
C ILE A 137 -13.69 0.87 24.66
N ASP A 138 -13.81 0.88 23.34
CA ASP A 138 -13.90 -0.29 22.49
C ASP A 138 -12.51 -0.57 21.91
N ALA A 139 -12.17 -1.84 21.66
CA ALA A 139 -11.01 -2.20 20.84
C ALA A 139 -11.47 -3.15 19.74
N LEU A 140 -11.05 -2.84 18.53
CA LEU A 140 -11.25 -3.65 17.34
C LEU A 140 -9.90 -4.19 16.87
N ILE A 141 -9.73 -5.52 16.92
CA ILE A 141 -8.54 -6.19 16.41
C ILE A 141 -8.95 -6.99 15.17
N THR A 142 -8.62 -6.46 14.01
CA THR A 142 -9.05 -6.99 12.70
C THR A 142 -8.23 -8.19 12.26
N ARG A 143 -8.79 -8.96 11.32
CA ARG A 143 -8.12 -10.08 10.69
C ARG A 143 -7.72 -9.76 9.25
N ASP A 144 -6.67 -10.44 8.79
CA ASP A 144 -6.28 -10.48 7.37
C ASP A 144 -6.20 -9.08 6.72
N GLU A 145 -5.62 -8.12 7.45
CA GLU A 145 -5.33 -6.78 6.93
C GLU A 145 -4.40 -6.89 5.73
N GLU A 146 -3.30 -7.60 5.90
CA GLU A 146 -2.15 -7.74 5.00
C GLU A 146 -2.48 -8.41 3.65
N THR A 147 -3.61 -9.10 3.58
CA THR A 147 -4.07 -9.80 2.36
C THR A 147 -5.27 -9.16 1.69
N GLY A 148 -5.82 -8.08 2.28
CA GLY A 148 -6.91 -7.32 1.66
C GLY A 148 -7.90 -6.69 2.63
N MET A 149 -7.48 -6.41 3.87
CA MET A 149 -8.33 -5.76 4.89
C MET A 149 -9.68 -6.47 5.08
N PHE A 150 -9.66 -7.83 5.03
CA PHE A 150 -10.90 -8.61 5.05
C PHE A 150 -11.71 -8.38 6.32
N GLY A 151 -11.04 -8.27 7.49
CA GLY A 151 -11.71 -8.00 8.75
C GLY A 151 -12.46 -6.68 8.76
N ALA A 152 -11.86 -5.60 8.26
CA ALA A 152 -12.49 -4.30 8.15
C ALA A 152 -13.61 -4.29 7.09
N ASN A 153 -13.36 -4.93 5.93
CA ASN A 153 -14.34 -5.03 4.85
C ASN A 153 -15.61 -5.81 5.26
N GLU A 154 -15.48 -6.84 6.07
CA GLU A 154 -16.58 -7.68 6.52
C GLU A 154 -17.14 -7.26 7.89
N LEU A 155 -16.59 -6.22 8.52
CA LEU A 155 -17.06 -5.70 9.81
C LEU A 155 -18.56 -5.37 9.73
N PRO A 156 -19.40 -5.97 10.59
CA PRO A 156 -20.83 -5.65 10.60
C PRO A 156 -21.12 -4.22 11.05
N GLU A 157 -22.15 -3.61 10.49
CA GLU A 157 -22.63 -2.30 10.96
C GLU A 157 -23.19 -2.38 12.38
N GLY A 158 -22.95 -1.34 13.19
CA GLY A 158 -23.46 -1.23 14.55
C GLY A 158 -22.64 -1.95 15.64
N GLU A 159 -21.57 -2.64 15.28
CA GLU A 159 -20.68 -3.28 16.27
C GLU A 159 -19.83 -2.27 17.05
N LEU A 160 -19.39 -1.18 16.42
CA LEU A 160 -18.58 -0.15 17.07
C LEU A 160 -19.44 0.90 17.78
N GLN A 161 -19.05 1.26 19.00
CA GLN A 161 -19.80 2.16 19.90
C GLN A 161 -18.97 3.39 20.30
N GLY A 162 -18.09 3.88 19.44
CA GLY A 162 -17.24 5.05 19.70
C GLY A 162 -17.61 6.27 18.88
N ASP A 163 -17.04 7.40 19.28
CA ASP A 163 -17.09 8.68 18.60
C ASP A 163 -15.75 8.96 17.88
N ILE A 164 -14.66 8.35 18.36
CA ILE A 164 -13.28 8.53 17.93
C ILE A 164 -12.66 7.16 17.61
N LEU A 165 -11.94 7.06 16.53
CA LEU A 165 -11.13 5.88 16.21
C LEU A 165 -9.65 6.26 16.18
N MET A 166 -8.87 5.60 17.03
CA MET A 166 -7.42 5.68 17.04
C MET A 166 -6.86 4.36 16.48
N ASN A 167 -6.42 4.37 15.24
CA ASN A 167 -5.70 3.26 14.63
C ASN A 167 -4.25 3.28 15.13
N LEU A 168 -3.71 2.12 15.50
CA LEU A 168 -2.38 2.00 16.10
C LEU A 168 -1.39 1.32 15.12
N ASP A 169 -1.53 1.60 13.84
CA ASP A 169 -0.84 0.92 12.75
C ASP A 169 0.16 1.80 11.99
N SER A 170 0.35 3.05 12.42
CA SER A 170 1.35 3.93 11.82
C SER A 170 2.77 3.52 12.22
N GLU A 171 3.68 3.53 11.26
CA GLU A 171 5.06 3.05 11.40
C GLU A 171 6.08 4.14 11.76
N HIS A 172 5.63 5.36 12.02
CA HIS A 172 6.53 6.50 12.21
C HIS A 172 6.13 7.31 13.44
N TRP A 173 6.89 7.16 14.52
CA TRP A 173 6.68 7.96 15.73
C TRP A 173 6.74 9.47 15.46
N GLY A 174 5.77 10.20 16.00
CA GLY A 174 5.65 11.65 15.85
C GLY A 174 4.95 12.10 14.56
N LYS A 175 4.52 11.16 13.74
CA LYS A 175 3.62 11.41 12.61
C LYS A 175 2.21 10.96 12.95
N PHE A 176 1.23 11.79 12.59
CA PHE A 176 -0.19 11.53 12.80
C PHE A 176 -0.86 11.48 11.43
N VAL A 177 -1.30 10.28 11.04
CA VAL A 177 -1.96 10.08 9.75
C VAL A 177 -3.44 10.41 9.91
N ILE A 178 -3.95 11.28 9.04
CA ILE A 178 -5.33 11.79 9.06
C ILE A 178 -6.07 11.56 7.75
N GLY A 179 -5.51 10.81 6.85
CA GLY A 179 -6.10 10.51 5.55
C GLY A 179 -5.32 9.44 4.81
N SER A 180 -6.02 8.74 3.92
CA SER A 180 -5.43 7.70 3.07
C SER A 180 -6.13 7.61 1.72
N ALA A 181 -5.40 7.15 0.69
CA ALA A 181 -6.03 6.95 -0.61
C ALA A 181 -6.78 5.62 -0.66
N GLY A 182 -7.99 5.66 -1.17
CA GLY A 182 -8.67 4.50 -1.72
C GLY A 182 -8.03 4.07 -3.04
N GLY A 183 -8.43 2.93 -3.55
CA GLY A 183 -7.94 2.41 -4.82
C GLY A 183 -9.03 1.71 -5.62
N ILE A 184 -8.77 1.57 -6.91
CA ILE A 184 -9.61 0.80 -7.82
C ILE A 184 -8.77 0.30 -8.99
N ASP A 185 -8.93 -0.97 -9.31
CA ASP A 185 -8.30 -1.60 -10.47
C ASP A 185 -9.11 -1.32 -11.73
N VAL A 186 -8.45 -0.81 -12.75
CA VAL A 186 -9.01 -0.63 -14.09
C VAL A 186 -8.28 -1.57 -15.04
N THR A 187 -9.03 -2.41 -15.76
CA THR A 187 -8.49 -3.37 -16.74
C THR A 187 -9.16 -3.14 -18.09
N ALA A 188 -8.36 -2.78 -19.08
CA ALA A 188 -8.80 -2.68 -20.47
C ALA A 188 -8.35 -3.92 -21.24
N THR A 189 -9.25 -4.53 -22.01
CA THR A 189 -8.99 -5.76 -22.78
C THR A 189 -9.51 -5.66 -24.21
N LEU A 190 -8.80 -6.31 -25.12
CA LEU A 190 -9.20 -6.44 -26.51
C LEU A 190 -8.79 -7.81 -27.04
N ASP A 191 -9.72 -8.55 -27.64
CA ASP A 191 -9.41 -9.72 -28.46
C ASP A 191 -9.39 -9.29 -29.93
N TYR A 192 -8.37 -9.72 -30.68
CA TYR A 192 -8.23 -9.38 -32.10
C TYR A 192 -7.70 -10.56 -32.91
N GLN A 193 -7.93 -10.53 -34.21
CA GLN A 193 -7.33 -11.50 -35.11
C GLN A 193 -5.98 -10.96 -35.59
N GLU A 194 -4.91 -11.72 -35.34
CA GLU A 194 -3.55 -11.35 -35.76
C GLU A 194 -3.42 -11.31 -37.29
N ALA A 195 -2.57 -10.42 -37.78
CA ALA A 195 -2.10 -10.38 -39.15
C ALA A 195 -0.88 -11.31 -39.34
N ASP A 196 -0.63 -11.73 -40.59
CA ASP A 196 0.60 -12.43 -40.95
C ASP A 196 1.73 -11.43 -41.07
N THR A 197 2.91 -11.75 -40.52
CA THR A 197 4.12 -10.95 -40.70
C THR A 197 4.64 -11.11 -42.14
N ASP A 198 5.17 -10.05 -42.75
CA ASP A 198 5.79 -10.12 -44.03
C ASP A 198 7.03 -11.05 -44.00
N ALA A 199 7.11 -11.93 -44.99
CA ALA A 199 8.16 -12.96 -45.04
C ALA A 199 9.58 -12.40 -45.17
N ASP A 200 9.70 -11.17 -45.69
CA ASP A 200 10.98 -10.49 -45.89
C ASP A 200 11.39 -9.61 -44.69
N ASP A 201 10.51 -9.40 -43.74
CA ASP A 201 10.79 -8.61 -42.55
C ASP A 201 11.78 -9.30 -41.59
N ALA A 202 12.48 -8.48 -40.86
CA ALA A 202 13.24 -8.86 -39.69
C ALA A 202 12.42 -8.51 -38.41
N ALA A 203 12.89 -8.98 -37.28
CA ALA A 203 12.30 -8.59 -35.99
C ALA A 203 13.37 -8.13 -34.99
N VAL A 204 12.99 -7.14 -34.19
CA VAL A 204 13.78 -6.63 -33.09
C VAL A 204 12.97 -6.60 -31.84
N LYS A 205 13.62 -6.81 -30.69
CA LYS A 205 13.06 -6.56 -29.37
C LYS A 205 13.67 -5.26 -28.85
N VAL A 206 12.80 -4.30 -28.51
CA VAL A 206 13.17 -3.05 -27.86
C VAL A 206 12.81 -3.19 -26.38
N THR A 207 13.78 -2.96 -25.52
CA THR A 207 13.62 -3.08 -24.05
C THR A 207 13.99 -1.77 -23.38
N VAL A 208 13.09 -1.23 -22.56
CA VAL A 208 13.38 -0.17 -21.58
C VAL A 208 13.48 -0.81 -20.21
N LYS A 209 14.60 -0.63 -19.51
CA LYS A 209 14.88 -1.24 -18.22
C LYS A 209 15.82 -0.42 -17.34
N ASN A 210 16.18 -0.97 -16.18
CA ASN A 210 17.07 -0.37 -15.19
C ASN A 210 16.48 0.85 -14.49
N LEU A 211 15.13 0.99 -14.48
CA LEU A 211 14.47 2.00 -13.69
C LEU A 211 14.33 1.55 -12.23
N ARG A 212 14.19 2.50 -11.32
CA ARG A 212 14.03 2.21 -9.87
C ARG A 212 12.72 1.48 -9.57
N GLY A 213 11.66 1.75 -10.34
CA GLY A 213 10.33 1.33 -9.98
C GLY A 213 9.86 1.95 -8.66
N GLY A 214 8.98 1.28 -7.93
CA GLY A 214 8.52 1.72 -6.61
C GLY A 214 7.05 1.48 -6.36
N HIS A 215 6.57 1.86 -5.18
CA HIS A 215 5.16 1.73 -4.82
C HIS A 215 4.32 2.79 -5.52
N SER A 216 3.25 2.37 -6.21
CA SER A 216 2.39 3.25 -7.03
C SER A 216 1.58 4.29 -6.24
N GLY A 217 1.64 4.27 -4.94
CA GLY A 217 1.06 5.27 -4.07
C GLY A 217 2.14 6.13 -3.42
N LEU A 218 2.95 5.55 -2.56
CA LEU A 218 3.90 6.28 -1.71
C LEU A 218 5.00 7.01 -2.48
N GLU A 219 5.33 6.54 -3.70
CA GLU A 219 6.44 7.06 -4.51
C GLU A 219 6.00 7.61 -5.87
N ILE A 220 4.68 7.70 -6.11
CA ILE A 220 4.12 8.17 -7.38
C ILE A 220 4.45 9.64 -7.69
N ASN A 221 4.70 10.44 -6.66
CA ASN A 221 5.05 11.86 -6.77
C ASN A 221 6.56 12.12 -6.85
N GLU A 222 7.38 11.09 -6.86
CA GLU A 222 8.84 11.26 -6.95
C GLU A 222 9.31 11.46 -8.39
N GLY A 223 8.41 11.39 -9.37
CA GLY A 223 8.73 11.57 -10.79
C GLY A 223 9.54 10.42 -11.39
N ARG A 224 9.49 9.22 -10.80
CA ARG A 224 10.17 8.02 -11.30
C ARG A 224 9.69 7.65 -12.69
N GLY A 225 10.58 7.12 -13.52
CA GLY A 225 10.23 6.65 -14.85
C GLY A 225 9.27 5.44 -14.79
N ASN A 226 8.21 5.47 -15.60
CA ASN A 226 7.36 4.32 -15.88
C ASN A 226 7.82 3.68 -17.19
N ALA A 227 8.31 2.45 -17.14
CA ALA A 227 8.90 1.78 -18.31
C ALA A 227 7.91 1.66 -19.49
N ASN A 228 6.60 1.45 -19.22
CA ASN A 228 5.57 1.41 -20.26
C ASN A 228 5.41 2.78 -20.96
N LYS A 229 5.43 3.87 -20.18
CA LYS A 229 5.32 5.24 -20.70
C LYS A 229 6.56 5.70 -21.47
N LEU A 230 7.73 5.21 -21.10
CA LEU A 230 8.96 5.47 -21.84
C LEU A 230 9.00 4.63 -23.11
N LEU A 231 8.68 3.34 -23.03
CA LEU A 231 8.69 2.46 -24.19
C LEU A 231 7.69 2.89 -25.27
N VAL A 232 6.51 3.38 -24.90
CA VAL A 232 5.50 3.82 -25.90
C VAL A 232 5.98 5.02 -26.71
N GLN A 233 6.79 5.93 -26.13
CA GLN A 233 7.37 7.04 -26.87
C GLN A 233 8.32 6.53 -27.97
N VAL A 234 9.20 5.59 -27.59
CA VAL A 234 10.13 4.94 -28.53
C VAL A 234 9.39 4.19 -29.63
N VAL A 235 8.46 3.31 -29.24
CA VAL A 235 7.70 2.47 -30.21
C VAL A 235 6.91 3.32 -31.18
N ARG A 236 6.30 4.41 -30.72
CA ARG A 236 5.52 5.32 -31.56
C ARG A 236 6.37 5.97 -32.65
N GLU A 237 7.59 6.43 -32.34
CA GLU A 237 8.50 7.01 -33.29
C GLU A 237 9.03 5.94 -34.26
N LEU A 238 9.37 4.75 -33.77
CA LEU A 238 9.82 3.65 -34.62
C LEU A 238 8.77 3.23 -35.66
N ILE A 239 7.49 3.15 -35.25
CA ILE A 239 6.39 2.89 -36.19
C ILE A 239 6.29 3.96 -37.26
N ALA A 240 6.43 5.23 -36.88
CA ALA A 240 6.30 6.36 -37.81
C ALA A 240 7.48 6.47 -38.82
N GLU A 241 8.71 6.19 -38.35
CA GLU A 241 9.92 6.49 -39.13
C GLU A 241 10.57 5.26 -39.81
N THR A 242 10.20 4.03 -39.36
CA THR A 242 10.87 2.81 -39.85
C THR A 242 9.92 1.76 -40.41
N GLU A 243 8.67 2.09 -40.60
CA GLU A 243 7.61 1.15 -41.02
C GLU A 243 7.47 -0.07 -40.07
N ALA A 244 7.89 0.09 -38.81
CA ALA A 244 7.83 -0.98 -37.83
C ALA A 244 6.38 -1.36 -37.46
N ARG A 245 6.17 -2.64 -37.15
CA ARG A 245 4.91 -3.21 -36.74
C ARG A 245 5.03 -3.85 -35.36
N LEU A 246 4.02 -3.69 -34.52
CA LEU A 246 3.99 -4.31 -33.21
C LEU A 246 3.61 -5.79 -33.31
N ALA A 247 4.46 -6.68 -32.84
CA ALA A 247 4.13 -8.09 -32.70
C ALA A 247 3.72 -8.45 -31.25
N SER A 248 4.43 -7.92 -30.24
CA SER A 248 4.08 -8.13 -28.84
C SER A 248 4.57 -7.02 -27.92
N TRP A 249 3.97 -6.93 -26.74
CA TRP A 249 4.36 -6.04 -25.65
C TRP A 249 4.25 -6.76 -24.31
N ASP A 250 5.28 -6.66 -23.48
CA ASP A 250 5.29 -7.14 -22.10
C ASP A 250 5.92 -6.09 -21.18
N GLY A 251 5.15 -5.51 -20.26
CA GLY A 251 5.64 -4.46 -19.39
C GLY A 251 4.95 -4.43 -18.04
N GLY A 252 5.76 -4.45 -16.98
CA GLY A 252 5.29 -4.49 -15.60
C GLY A 252 4.73 -5.84 -15.17
N ASN A 253 4.67 -6.07 -13.87
CA ASN A 253 4.25 -7.36 -13.30
C ASN A 253 3.34 -7.24 -12.07
N MET A 254 3.22 -6.04 -11.48
CA MET A 254 2.41 -5.79 -10.28
C MET A 254 1.62 -4.49 -10.44
N ARG A 255 0.32 -4.51 -10.10
CA ARG A 255 -0.55 -3.34 -10.23
C ARG A 255 -0.19 -2.18 -9.31
N ASN A 256 0.28 -2.49 -8.13
CA ASN A 256 0.67 -1.50 -7.12
C ASN A 256 2.16 -1.08 -7.21
N ALA A 257 2.83 -1.43 -8.29
CA ALA A 257 4.22 -1.04 -8.53
C ALA A 257 4.35 -0.20 -9.82
N ILE A 258 5.23 0.80 -9.79
CA ILE A 258 5.65 1.55 -10.97
C ILE A 258 6.53 0.60 -11.81
N PRO A 259 6.22 0.35 -13.10
CA PRO A 259 6.99 -0.58 -13.92
C PRO A 259 8.43 -0.14 -14.12
N PHE A 260 9.37 -1.00 -13.76
CA PHE A 260 10.81 -0.74 -13.91
C PHE A 260 11.41 -1.34 -15.18
N LYS A 261 10.63 -2.16 -15.91
CA LYS A 261 10.99 -2.79 -17.18
C LYS A 261 9.77 -2.94 -18.07
N ALA A 262 9.95 -2.70 -19.38
CA ALA A 262 8.99 -3.03 -20.42
C ALA A 262 9.75 -3.40 -21.70
N GLU A 263 9.16 -4.28 -22.52
CA GLU A 263 9.72 -4.70 -23.79
C GLU A 263 8.62 -4.85 -24.85
N ALA A 264 8.99 -4.56 -26.11
CA ALA A 264 8.14 -4.77 -27.28
C ALA A 264 8.92 -5.48 -28.37
N VAL A 265 8.28 -6.42 -29.06
CA VAL A 265 8.83 -7.04 -30.28
C VAL A 265 8.19 -6.34 -31.48
N LEU A 266 9.05 -5.84 -32.37
CA LEU A 266 8.64 -5.16 -33.57
C LEU A 266 9.18 -5.92 -34.79
N THR A 267 8.37 -6.01 -35.86
CA THR A 267 8.77 -6.45 -37.20
C THR A 267 8.95 -5.25 -38.09
N LEU A 268 9.87 -5.29 -39.03
CA LEU A 268 10.17 -4.18 -39.94
C LEU A 268 10.97 -4.63 -41.16
N PRO A 269 10.96 -3.87 -42.26
CA PRO A 269 11.87 -4.08 -43.39
C PRO A 269 13.32 -4.09 -42.91
N LYS A 270 14.12 -5.07 -43.40
CA LYS A 270 15.52 -5.27 -42.95
C LYS A 270 16.41 -4.05 -43.17
N GLU A 271 16.17 -3.30 -44.24
CA GLU A 271 16.88 -2.05 -44.55
C GLU A 271 16.69 -0.95 -43.52
N ASN A 272 15.58 -0.99 -42.74
CA ASN A 272 15.26 0.04 -41.76
C ASN A 272 15.86 -0.25 -40.36
N ILE A 273 16.49 -1.41 -40.13
CA ILE A 273 17.12 -1.78 -38.85
C ILE A 273 18.18 -0.75 -38.42
N ALA A 274 18.96 -0.22 -39.33
CA ALA A 274 20.00 0.76 -38.99
C ALA A 274 19.37 2.07 -38.47
N ALA A 275 18.35 2.58 -39.14
CA ALA A 275 17.60 3.77 -38.71
C ALA A 275 16.94 3.56 -37.38
N LEU A 276 16.33 2.39 -37.18
CA LEU A 276 15.72 2.03 -35.87
C LEU A 276 16.74 2.09 -34.73
N LYS A 277 17.94 1.54 -34.93
CA LYS A 277 19.01 1.55 -33.90
C LYS A 277 19.49 2.97 -33.59
N GLU A 278 19.54 3.87 -34.57
CA GLU A 278 19.87 5.28 -34.35
C GLU A 278 18.80 5.98 -33.49
N ILE A 279 17.52 5.83 -33.82
CA ILE A 279 16.40 6.40 -33.05
C ILE A 279 16.44 5.91 -31.62
N VAL A 280 16.67 4.62 -31.39
CA VAL A 280 16.75 4.07 -30.02
C VAL A 280 17.95 4.64 -29.26
N ALA A 281 19.10 4.86 -29.90
CA ALA A 281 20.26 5.49 -29.26
C ALA A 281 19.99 6.95 -28.87
N ASP A 282 19.22 7.68 -29.66
CA ASP A 282 18.78 9.04 -29.35
C ASP A 282 17.84 9.06 -28.13
N TRP A 283 16.89 8.13 -28.07
CA TRP A 283 16.02 7.98 -26.89
C TRP A 283 16.80 7.58 -25.63
N GLN A 284 17.79 6.68 -25.77
CA GLN A 284 18.69 6.34 -24.66
C GLN A 284 19.36 7.60 -24.08
N THR A 285 19.80 8.50 -24.93
CA THR A 285 20.44 9.76 -24.53
C THR A 285 19.43 10.71 -23.88
N THR A 286 18.27 10.87 -24.52
CA THR A 286 17.19 11.76 -24.08
C THR A 286 16.69 11.36 -22.68
N PHE A 287 16.37 10.09 -22.45
CA PHE A 287 15.90 9.64 -21.15
C PHE A 287 16.95 9.79 -20.04
N ASN A 288 18.23 9.53 -20.36
CA ASN A 288 19.28 9.71 -19.36
C ASN A 288 19.55 11.18 -19.01
N ASP A 289 19.31 12.12 -19.92
CA ASP A 289 19.38 13.55 -19.59
C ASP A 289 18.15 14.00 -18.77
N GLU A 290 16.97 13.57 -19.17
CA GLU A 290 15.71 13.93 -18.50
C GLU A 290 15.63 13.39 -17.06
N PHE A 291 15.97 12.11 -16.86
CA PHE A 291 15.82 11.42 -15.58
C PHE A 291 17.09 11.36 -14.72
N LYS A 292 18.17 12.05 -15.10
CA LYS A 292 19.49 11.96 -14.42
C LYS A 292 19.49 12.16 -12.90
N LEU A 293 18.55 12.95 -12.38
CA LEU A 293 18.44 13.21 -10.93
C LEU A 293 17.57 12.17 -10.21
N ILE A 294 16.70 11.49 -10.93
CA ILE A 294 15.68 10.58 -10.38
C ILE A 294 16.12 9.13 -10.58
N GLU A 295 16.72 8.82 -11.72
CA GLU A 295 17.25 7.50 -12.10
C GLU A 295 18.79 7.54 -12.23
N PRO A 296 19.52 7.79 -11.12
CA PRO A 296 20.98 8.04 -11.19
C PRO A 296 21.81 6.83 -11.66
N GLN A 297 21.22 5.62 -11.63
CA GLN A 297 21.82 4.40 -12.18
C GLN A 297 21.81 4.37 -13.72
N GLY A 298 21.07 5.29 -14.35
CA GLY A 298 20.85 5.37 -15.78
C GLY A 298 19.76 4.42 -16.29
N ILE A 299 19.00 4.90 -17.27
CA ILE A 299 17.97 4.11 -17.97
C ILE A 299 18.65 3.43 -19.15
N GLU A 300 18.34 2.15 -19.38
CA GLU A 300 18.83 1.39 -20.53
C GLU A 300 17.71 1.21 -21.56
N VAL A 301 17.95 1.64 -22.80
CA VAL A 301 17.10 1.36 -23.96
C VAL A 301 17.87 0.49 -24.93
N ILE A 302 17.48 -0.77 -25.05
CA ILE A 302 18.26 -1.80 -25.75
C ILE A 302 17.48 -2.31 -26.97
N VAL A 303 18.19 -2.58 -28.07
CA VAL A 303 17.67 -3.26 -29.26
C VAL A 303 18.41 -4.58 -29.43
N GLU A 304 17.66 -5.66 -29.54
CA GLU A 304 18.18 -6.99 -29.84
C GLU A 304 17.47 -7.54 -31.09
N GLU A 305 18.20 -8.06 -32.07
CA GLU A 305 17.59 -8.79 -33.18
C GLU A 305 17.08 -10.16 -32.66
N VAL A 306 15.84 -10.50 -32.99
CA VAL A 306 15.18 -11.72 -32.54
C VAL A 306 14.62 -12.51 -33.73
N ALA A 307 14.17 -13.74 -33.48
CA ALA A 307 13.49 -14.51 -34.52
C ALA A 307 12.18 -13.79 -34.90
N THR A 308 11.98 -13.64 -36.23
CA THR A 308 10.76 -13.00 -36.75
C THR A 308 9.53 -13.84 -36.36
N PRO A 309 8.56 -13.27 -35.62
CA PRO A 309 7.32 -13.96 -35.29
C PRO A 309 6.47 -14.14 -36.55
N ALA A 310 5.70 -15.21 -36.64
CA ALA A 310 4.82 -15.49 -37.78
C ALA A 310 3.60 -14.56 -37.84
N LYS A 311 3.29 -13.88 -36.73
CA LYS A 311 2.12 -13.04 -36.54
C LYS A 311 2.48 -11.72 -35.90
N GLU A 312 1.67 -10.71 -36.21
CA GLU A 312 1.79 -9.36 -35.65
C GLU A 312 0.41 -8.74 -35.40
N VAL A 313 0.37 -7.62 -34.69
CA VAL A 313 -0.85 -6.85 -34.44
C VAL A 313 -1.28 -6.14 -35.72
N PRO A 314 -2.55 -6.26 -36.18
CA PRO A 314 -3.04 -5.49 -37.33
C PRO A 314 -2.81 -3.98 -37.15
N VAL A 315 -2.45 -3.29 -38.23
CA VAL A 315 -2.08 -1.84 -38.24
C VAL A 315 -3.08 -0.98 -37.48
N GLU A 316 -4.37 -1.09 -37.83
CA GLU A 316 -5.42 -0.27 -37.23
C GLU A 316 -5.53 -0.50 -35.71
N ILE A 317 -5.34 -1.75 -35.27
CA ILE A 317 -5.35 -2.11 -33.84
C ILE A 317 -4.09 -1.62 -33.17
N GLN A 318 -2.93 -1.79 -33.79
CA GLN A 318 -1.65 -1.27 -33.32
C GLN A 318 -1.72 0.24 -33.05
N ASP A 319 -2.17 1.01 -34.05
CA ASP A 319 -2.22 2.47 -33.97
C ASP A 319 -3.13 2.91 -32.83
N ASN A 320 -4.32 2.31 -32.72
CA ASN A 320 -5.26 2.59 -31.62
C ASN A 320 -4.67 2.22 -30.25
N LEU A 321 -4.01 1.06 -30.11
CA LEU A 321 -3.39 0.64 -28.84
C LEU A 321 -2.23 1.53 -28.44
N VAL A 322 -1.33 1.84 -29.38
CA VAL A 322 -0.15 2.69 -29.14
C VAL A 322 -0.59 4.11 -28.74
N ASP A 323 -1.56 4.69 -29.45
CA ASP A 323 -2.10 6.00 -29.13
C ASP A 323 -2.82 6.01 -27.78
N ALA A 324 -3.59 4.96 -27.44
CA ALA A 324 -4.24 4.85 -26.13
C ALA A 324 -3.23 4.73 -24.98
N ILE A 325 -2.19 3.90 -25.13
CA ILE A 325 -1.11 3.76 -24.15
C ILE A 325 -0.34 5.08 -23.98
N PHE A 326 -0.09 5.79 -25.08
CA PHE A 326 0.56 7.10 -25.07
C PHE A 326 -0.31 8.15 -24.36
N ALA A 327 -1.61 8.23 -24.68
CA ALA A 327 -2.55 9.19 -24.14
C ALA A 327 -2.99 8.87 -22.70
N CYS A 328 -2.95 7.60 -22.30
CA CYS A 328 -3.33 7.17 -20.95
C CYS A 328 -2.55 7.94 -19.88
N HIS A 329 -3.25 8.52 -18.94
CA HIS A 329 -2.62 9.22 -17.82
C HIS A 329 -1.84 8.24 -16.94
N ASP A 330 -0.65 8.67 -16.50
CA ASP A 330 0.21 7.99 -15.52
C ASP A 330 0.82 9.02 -14.58
N GLY A 331 0.85 8.74 -13.28
CA GLY A 331 1.37 9.67 -12.28
C GLY A 331 0.30 10.44 -11.52
N VAL A 332 0.69 11.58 -10.94
CA VAL A 332 -0.18 12.44 -10.13
C VAL A 332 -1.15 13.23 -11.01
N ILE A 333 -2.43 13.21 -10.63
CA ILE A 333 -3.50 14.02 -11.27
C ILE A 333 -3.77 15.27 -10.44
N ARG A 334 -3.82 15.12 -9.10
CA ARG A 334 -4.19 16.22 -8.20
C ARG A 334 -3.50 16.07 -6.85
N TYR A 335 -3.17 17.22 -6.24
CA TYR A 335 -2.70 17.32 -4.86
C TYR A 335 -3.82 17.83 -3.95
N ILE A 336 -3.76 17.52 -2.65
CA ILE A 336 -4.74 17.98 -1.66
C ILE A 336 -4.57 19.49 -1.45
N PRO A 337 -5.59 20.33 -1.66
CA PRO A 337 -5.44 21.79 -1.55
C PRO A 337 -4.97 22.27 -0.17
N ALA A 338 -5.42 21.62 0.91
CA ALA A 338 -4.99 21.93 2.28
C ALA A 338 -3.56 21.46 2.58
N TYR A 339 -3.05 20.49 1.83
CA TYR A 339 -1.71 19.90 1.98
C TYR A 339 -1.04 19.77 0.60
N PRO A 340 -0.52 20.87 0.01
CA PRO A 340 -0.10 20.91 -1.40
C PRO A 340 1.06 19.98 -1.78
N SER A 341 1.75 19.40 -0.83
CA SER A 341 2.79 18.37 -1.06
C SER A 341 2.24 16.94 -1.06
N VAL A 342 0.96 16.76 -0.72
CA VAL A 342 0.33 15.45 -0.58
C VAL A 342 -0.52 15.14 -1.80
N VAL A 343 -0.30 13.97 -2.40
CA VAL A 343 -1.08 13.49 -3.53
C VAL A 343 -2.50 13.16 -3.07
N GLU A 344 -3.49 13.73 -3.74
CA GLU A 344 -4.91 13.36 -3.59
C GLU A 344 -5.27 12.21 -4.53
N THR A 345 -4.92 12.37 -5.82
CA THR A 345 -5.39 11.49 -6.89
C THR A 345 -4.26 11.16 -7.86
N SER A 346 -4.15 9.90 -8.23
CA SER A 346 -3.14 9.41 -9.19
C SER A 346 -3.64 8.19 -9.97
N SER A 347 -2.94 7.88 -11.06
CA SER A 347 -3.05 6.60 -11.77
C SER A 347 -1.67 6.03 -12.07
N ASN A 348 -1.54 4.72 -12.08
CA ASN A 348 -0.32 3.99 -12.41
C ASN A 348 -0.61 3.01 -13.55
N LEU A 349 -0.05 3.26 -14.72
CA LEU A 349 -0.08 2.36 -15.87
C LEU A 349 0.86 1.17 -15.60
N ALA A 350 0.32 0.16 -14.93
CA ALA A 350 1.10 -0.85 -14.26
C ALA A 350 1.55 -2.00 -15.15
N ILE A 351 0.61 -2.62 -15.88
CA ILE A 351 0.90 -3.83 -16.65
C ILE A 351 0.32 -3.70 -18.05
N ILE A 352 1.13 -4.02 -19.06
CA ILE A 352 0.70 -4.14 -20.45
C ILE A 352 1.16 -5.49 -21.00
N ASN A 353 0.22 -6.24 -21.53
CA ASN A 353 0.48 -7.47 -22.26
C ASN A 353 -0.29 -7.43 -23.59
N ILE A 354 0.42 -7.49 -24.72
CA ILE A 354 -0.14 -7.53 -26.08
C ILE A 354 0.57 -8.65 -26.84
N GLY A 355 -0.20 -9.47 -27.56
CA GLY A 355 0.27 -10.59 -28.38
C GLY A 355 -0.72 -11.74 -28.37
N GLU A 356 -0.51 -12.69 -29.23
CA GLU A 356 -1.35 -13.90 -29.34
C GLU A 356 -2.84 -13.60 -29.50
N GLY A 357 -3.18 -12.53 -30.26
CA GLY A 357 -4.55 -12.11 -30.53
C GLY A 357 -5.24 -11.43 -29.34
N LYS A 358 -4.50 -10.99 -28.32
CA LYS A 358 -5.06 -10.35 -27.10
C LYS A 358 -4.24 -9.13 -26.69
N ALA A 359 -4.95 -8.12 -26.19
CA ALA A 359 -4.35 -7.01 -25.48
C ALA A 359 -4.98 -6.89 -24.09
N SER A 360 -4.17 -6.69 -23.07
CA SER A 360 -4.59 -6.45 -21.68
C SER A 360 -3.76 -5.35 -21.06
N ILE A 361 -4.39 -4.30 -20.57
CA ILE A 361 -3.76 -3.15 -19.92
C ILE A 361 -4.39 -3.00 -18.54
N LYS A 362 -3.54 -2.96 -17.48
CA LYS A 362 -4.00 -2.87 -16.11
C LYS A 362 -3.43 -1.62 -15.45
N ILE A 363 -4.33 -0.85 -14.86
CA ILE A 363 -4.03 0.41 -14.20
C ILE A 363 -4.57 0.34 -12.76
N LEU A 364 -3.84 0.91 -11.81
CA LEU A 364 -4.34 1.17 -10.46
C LEU A 364 -4.56 2.66 -10.30
N ALA A 365 -5.82 3.07 -10.15
CA ALA A 365 -6.20 4.43 -9.80
C ALA A 365 -6.33 4.58 -8.28
N ARG A 366 -5.87 5.71 -7.73
CA ARG A 366 -5.94 6.02 -6.30
C ARG A 366 -6.50 7.42 -6.07
N SER A 367 -7.32 7.58 -5.03
CA SER A 367 -7.73 8.89 -4.54
C SER A 367 -8.18 8.82 -3.08
N SER A 368 -7.92 9.86 -2.29
CA SER A 368 -8.55 10.03 -0.97
C SER A 368 -10.03 10.40 -1.07
N ARG A 369 -10.50 10.86 -2.27
CA ARG A 369 -11.85 11.27 -2.56
C ARG A 369 -12.55 10.34 -3.54
N GLU A 370 -13.77 9.92 -3.23
CA GLU A 370 -14.55 9.02 -4.09
C GLU A 370 -14.91 9.66 -5.44
N ASP A 371 -15.35 10.92 -5.45
CA ASP A 371 -15.70 11.62 -6.68
C ASP A 371 -14.52 11.79 -7.64
N MET A 372 -13.30 11.94 -7.12
CA MET A 372 -12.11 12.00 -7.94
C MET A 372 -11.65 10.60 -8.40
N LYS A 373 -11.87 9.57 -7.61
CA LYS A 373 -11.64 8.17 -8.04
C LYS A 373 -12.55 7.82 -9.22
N ASP A 374 -13.84 8.16 -9.15
CA ASP A 374 -14.81 7.97 -10.24
C ASP A 374 -14.42 8.79 -11.49
N TYR A 375 -13.93 10.01 -11.30
CA TYR A 375 -13.44 10.84 -12.41
C TYR A 375 -12.28 10.15 -13.15
N VAL A 376 -11.29 9.60 -12.42
CA VAL A 376 -10.15 8.90 -13.03
C VAL A 376 -10.59 7.64 -13.75
N VAL A 377 -11.49 6.86 -13.17
CA VAL A 377 -12.07 5.69 -13.84
C VAL A 377 -12.72 6.08 -15.16
N THR A 378 -13.56 7.11 -15.15
CA THR A 378 -14.24 7.60 -16.35
C THR A 378 -13.25 8.11 -17.42
N MET A 379 -12.17 8.77 -16.99
CA MET A 379 -11.11 9.24 -17.90
C MET A 379 -10.39 8.04 -18.56
N LEU A 380 -10.01 7.03 -17.78
CA LEU A 380 -9.36 5.82 -18.29
C LEU A 380 -10.28 4.99 -19.17
N GLU A 381 -11.55 4.85 -18.78
CA GLU A 381 -12.59 4.20 -19.59
C GLU A 381 -12.74 4.90 -20.94
N SER A 382 -12.83 6.22 -20.94
CA SER A 382 -12.93 7.00 -22.18
C SER A 382 -11.71 6.80 -23.08
N CYS A 383 -10.49 6.81 -22.50
CA CYS A 383 -9.25 6.61 -23.24
C CYS A 383 -9.23 5.26 -23.96
N PHE A 384 -9.46 4.17 -23.25
CA PHE A 384 -9.35 2.83 -23.81
C PHE A 384 -10.57 2.40 -24.64
N SER A 385 -11.77 2.92 -24.33
CA SER A 385 -12.96 2.68 -25.17
C SER A 385 -12.83 3.32 -26.56
N MET A 386 -12.16 4.49 -26.67
CA MET A 386 -11.86 5.09 -27.98
C MET A 386 -10.91 4.21 -28.81
N ALA A 387 -10.07 3.40 -28.18
CA ALA A 387 -9.23 2.39 -28.85
C ALA A 387 -9.94 1.06 -29.11
N GLY A 388 -11.25 0.98 -28.85
CA GLY A 388 -12.06 -0.23 -29.06
C GLY A 388 -11.91 -1.29 -27.98
N MET A 389 -11.29 -0.98 -26.85
CA MET A 389 -11.10 -1.92 -25.74
C MET A 389 -12.34 -1.96 -24.84
N LYS A 390 -12.61 -3.13 -24.26
CA LYS A 390 -13.54 -3.30 -23.14
C LYS A 390 -12.84 -2.91 -21.85
N VAL A 391 -13.48 -2.06 -21.04
CA VAL A 391 -12.93 -1.65 -19.75
C VAL A 391 -13.78 -2.20 -18.61
N GLU A 392 -13.14 -2.78 -17.62
CA GLU A 392 -13.76 -3.34 -16.40
C GLU A 392 -13.02 -2.84 -15.16
N THR A 393 -13.75 -2.67 -14.07
CA THR A 393 -13.20 -2.27 -12.78
C THR A 393 -13.38 -3.37 -11.74
N ALA A 394 -12.45 -3.46 -10.78
CA ALA A 394 -12.51 -4.42 -9.69
C ALA A 394 -11.73 -3.89 -8.46
N GLY A 395 -11.89 -4.58 -7.33
CA GLY A 395 -11.06 -4.34 -6.13
C GLY A 395 -11.16 -2.93 -5.56
N ALA A 396 -12.32 -2.28 -5.70
CA ALA A 396 -12.52 -0.94 -5.18
C ALA A 396 -12.53 -0.94 -3.64
N TYR A 397 -11.78 -0.01 -3.04
CA TYR A 397 -11.86 0.33 -1.63
C TYR A 397 -11.88 1.84 -1.45
N GLY A 398 -12.50 2.30 -0.34
CA GLY A 398 -12.72 3.71 -0.07
C GLY A 398 -11.45 4.47 0.29
N GLY A 399 -11.47 5.78 0.06
CA GLY A 399 -10.49 6.73 0.57
C GLY A 399 -10.89 7.27 1.94
N TRP A 400 -9.94 7.87 2.61
CA TRP A 400 -10.13 8.63 3.83
C TRP A 400 -9.68 10.08 3.58
N ASP A 401 -10.67 10.95 3.35
CA ASP A 401 -10.42 12.37 3.09
C ASP A 401 -9.92 13.04 4.39
N PRO A 402 -8.77 13.73 4.38
CA PRO A 402 -8.22 14.29 5.59
C PRO A 402 -9.08 15.40 6.18
N ASN A 403 -9.37 15.30 7.48
CA ASN A 403 -10.06 16.32 8.23
C ASN A 403 -9.09 17.19 9.05
N PRO A 404 -8.72 18.41 8.61
CA PRO A 404 -7.84 19.27 9.37
C PRO A 404 -8.45 19.81 10.67
N ASP A 405 -9.78 19.74 10.82
CA ASP A 405 -10.52 20.21 11.99
C ASP A 405 -10.83 19.08 12.98
N SER A 406 -10.20 17.92 12.84
CA SER A 406 -10.34 16.76 13.73
C SER A 406 -10.00 17.11 15.18
N GLU A 407 -10.94 16.89 16.10
CA GLU A 407 -10.72 17.14 17.54
C GLU A 407 -9.64 16.22 18.12
N ILE A 408 -9.63 14.93 17.70
CA ILE A 408 -8.61 14.00 18.20
C ILE A 408 -7.22 14.35 17.66
N LEU A 409 -7.10 14.83 16.42
CA LEU A 409 -5.84 15.32 15.90
C LEU A 409 -5.32 16.50 16.70
N HIS A 410 -6.17 17.50 16.94
CA HIS A 410 -5.77 18.68 17.72
C HIS A 410 -5.37 18.32 19.15
N LEU A 411 -6.08 17.41 19.78
CA LEU A 411 -5.71 16.89 21.10
C LEU A 411 -4.34 16.21 21.06
N LEU A 412 -4.11 15.29 20.14
CA LEU A 412 -2.83 14.59 20.01
C LEU A 412 -1.66 15.53 19.74
N LEU A 413 -1.83 16.52 18.85
CA LEU A 413 -0.77 17.49 18.55
C LEU A 413 -0.42 18.34 19.78
N LYS A 414 -1.43 18.75 20.55
CA LYS A 414 -1.24 19.48 21.82
C LYS A 414 -0.49 18.65 22.83
N GLU A 415 -0.97 17.43 23.09
CA GLU A 415 -0.38 16.50 24.05
C GLU A 415 1.07 16.13 23.65
N TYR A 416 1.31 15.87 22.38
CA TYR A 416 2.64 15.57 21.85
C TYR A 416 3.62 16.73 22.13
N LYS A 417 3.18 17.97 21.89
CA LYS A 417 4.00 19.17 22.15
C LYS A 417 4.25 19.36 23.64
N GLU A 418 3.24 19.16 24.48
CA GLU A 418 3.36 19.30 25.94
C GLU A 418 4.30 18.24 26.55
N LEU A 419 4.19 16.98 26.09
CA LEU A 419 5.00 15.88 26.61
C LEU A 419 6.45 15.90 26.12
N PHE A 420 6.68 16.26 24.84
CA PHE A 420 7.97 16.05 24.19
C PHE A 420 8.65 17.33 23.71
N GLY A 421 8.00 18.49 23.82
CA GLY A 421 8.54 19.78 23.42
C GLY A 421 8.77 19.93 21.90
N LYS A 422 8.13 19.10 21.09
CA LYS A 422 8.24 19.06 19.62
C LYS A 422 6.85 19.18 19.00
N ASP A 423 6.79 19.71 17.78
CA ASP A 423 5.56 19.68 17.00
C ASP A 423 5.40 18.31 16.33
N GLY A 424 4.19 17.76 16.39
CA GLY A 424 3.83 16.55 15.66
C GLY A 424 3.68 16.84 14.16
N ILE A 425 3.93 15.84 13.33
CA ILE A 425 3.83 15.94 11.87
C ILE A 425 2.51 15.36 11.42
N ILE A 426 1.70 16.17 10.73
CA ILE A 426 0.48 15.69 10.07
C ILE A 426 0.89 14.98 8.78
N GLN A 427 0.37 13.78 8.57
CA GLN A 427 0.63 12.99 7.37
C GLN A 427 -0.68 12.51 6.74
N VAL A 428 -0.68 12.39 5.42
CA VAL A 428 -1.72 11.71 4.64
C VAL A 428 -1.00 10.71 3.76
N ASP A 429 -1.42 9.46 3.79
CA ASP A 429 -0.77 8.39 3.05
C ASP A 429 -1.50 8.13 1.73
N HIS A 430 -0.77 8.14 0.63
CA HIS A 430 -1.35 7.81 -0.67
C HIS A 430 -1.35 6.29 -0.91
N ALA A 431 -1.77 5.55 0.13
CA ALA A 431 -1.92 4.08 0.17
C ALA A 431 -3.19 3.73 0.95
N GLY A 432 -3.66 2.49 0.87
CA GLY A 432 -4.81 2.03 1.64
C GLY A 432 -4.50 1.86 3.12
N LEU A 433 -5.47 2.17 3.97
CA LEU A 433 -5.47 1.91 5.41
C LEU A 433 -6.84 1.42 5.83
N GLU A 434 -6.93 0.54 6.83
CA GLU A 434 -8.22 0.05 7.37
C GLU A 434 -9.15 1.18 7.84
N CYS A 435 -8.57 2.32 8.27
CA CYS A 435 -9.31 3.52 8.61
C CYS A 435 -10.31 3.93 7.53
N SER A 436 -9.92 3.88 6.26
CA SER A 436 -10.78 4.25 5.14
C SER A 436 -11.96 3.30 4.96
N VAL A 437 -11.72 1.99 5.14
CA VAL A 437 -12.74 0.94 5.04
C VAL A 437 -13.74 1.07 6.19
N ILE A 438 -13.23 1.28 7.41
CA ILE A 438 -14.08 1.45 8.61
C ILE A 438 -14.92 2.73 8.47
N LEU A 439 -14.34 3.85 8.02
CA LEU A 439 -15.06 5.10 7.79
C LEU A 439 -16.20 4.96 6.76
N GLY A 440 -16.02 4.11 5.75
CA GLY A 440 -17.10 3.80 4.79
C GLY A 440 -18.37 3.27 5.46
N LYS A 441 -18.25 2.60 6.61
CA LYS A 441 -19.37 2.02 7.39
C LYS A 441 -19.75 2.90 8.59
N TYR A 442 -18.80 3.64 9.14
CA TYR A 442 -18.94 4.47 10.34
C TYR A 442 -18.50 5.92 10.06
N PRO A 443 -19.21 6.66 9.16
CA PRO A 443 -18.76 7.95 8.65
C PRO A 443 -18.76 9.08 9.68
N TRP A 444 -19.30 8.87 10.86
CA TRP A 444 -19.30 9.87 11.95
C TRP A 444 -18.05 9.85 12.80
N LEU A 445 -17.17 8.84 12.64
CA LEU A 445 -15.97 8.71 13.45
C LEU A 445 -14.95 9.81 13.15
N ASP A 446 -14.41 10.40 14.19
CA ASP A 446 -13.21 11.21 14.12
C ASP A 446 -11.99 10.29 14.20
N VAL A 447 -11.15 10.25 13.16
CA VAL A 447 -10.16 9.20 12.96
C VAL A 447 -8.74 9.76 12.90
N VAL A 448 -7.81 9.06 13.54
CA VAL A 448 -6.37 9.31 13.43
C VAL A 448 -5.61 8.00 13.51
N SER A 449 -4.48 7.89 12.79
CA SER A 449 -3.54 6.77 12.94
C SER A 449 -2.21 7.28 13.51
N LEU A 450 -1.66 6.51 14.45
CA LEU A 450 -0.38 6.77 15.11
C LEU A 450 0.28 5.45 15.53
N GLY A 451 1.60 5.49 15.77
CA GLY A 451 2.33 4.29 16.21
C GLY A 451 3.78 4.55 16.55
N PRO A 452 4.51 3.56 17.08
CA PRO A 452 5.95 3.61 17.25
C PRO A 452 6.68 3.48 15.92
N THR A 453 7.97 3.77 15.88
CA THR A 453 8.74 3.61 14.65
C THR A 453 9.06 2.14 14.37
N MET A 454 8.61 1.69 13.20
CA MET A 454 8.99 0.41 12.60
C MET A 454 9.67 0.67 11.25
N LYS A 455 10.47 -0.26 10.78
CA LYS A 455 11.11 -0.18 9.46
C LYS A 455 11.13 -1.54 8.76
N SER A 456 11.02 -1.47 7.45
CA SER A 456 11.04 -2.63 6.56
C SER A 456 9.98 -3.69 6.92
N PRO A 457 8.72 -3.29 7.19
CA PRO A 457 7.65 -4.27 7.38
C PRO A 457 7.59 -5.20 6.18
N HIS A 458 6.90 -6.33 6.30
CA HIS A 458 6.73 -7.35 5.25
C HIS A 458 8.03 -7.97 4.74
N THR A 459 9.16 -7.75 5.41
CA THR A 459 10.47 -8.30 5.04
C THR A 459 11.16 -8.99 6.20
N THR A 460 12.15 -9.83 5.91
CA THR A 460 12.99 -10.50 6.93
C THR A 460 13.93 -9.53 7.66
N THR A 461 13.94 -8.25 7.28
CA THR A 461 14.69 -7.17 7.93
C THR A 461 13.80 -6.24 8.77
N GLU A 462 12.53 -6.61 8.95
CA GLU A 462 11.59 -5.90 9.81
C GLU A 462 12.15 -5.67 11.20
N ARG A 463 11.98 -4.45 11.71
CA ARG A 463 12.50 -4.06 13.03
C ARG A 463 11.70 -2.94 13.68
N ALA A 464 11.59 -2.98 14.99
CA ALA A 464 10.94 -1.96 15.82
C ALA A 464 11.98 -1.15 16.60
N LEU A 465 11.89 0.18 16.57
CA LEU A 465 12.79 1.09 17.28
C LEU A 465 12.38 1.20 18.75
N ILE A 466 13.20 0.67 19.66
CA ILE A 466 12.89 0.52 21.09
C ILE A 466 12.54 1.86 21.74
N GLU A 467 13.33 2.91 21.47
CA GLU A 467 13.18 4.23 22.11
C GLU A 467 11.84 4.90 21.82
N THR A 468 11.14 4.52 20.75
CA THR A 468 9.86 5.16 20.37
C THR A 468 8.64 4.55 21.03
N VAL A 469 8.74 3.34 21.60
CA VAL A 469 7.61 2.62 22.21
C VAL A 469 7.19 3.26 23.54
N ALA A 470 8.13 3.73 24.36
CA ALA A 470 7.79 4.38 25.63
C ALA A 470 7.06 5.73 25.43
N PRO A 471 7.55 6.66 24.60
CA PRO A 471 6.83 7.90 24.36
C PRO A 471 5.48 7.68 23.64
N PHE A 472 5.38 6.70 22.72
CA PHE A 472 4.10 6.31 22.14
C PHE A 472 3.09 5.88 23.23
N TRP A 473 3.51 5.04 24.16
CA TRP A 473 2.68 4.62 25.29
C TRP A 473 2.24 5.78 26.19
N GLU A 474 3.13 6.72 26.49
CA GLU A 474 2.80 7.90 27.29
C GLU A 474 1.79 8.80 26.60
N LEU A 475 1.98 9.06 25.31
CA LEU A 475 1.03 9.84 24.52
C LEU A 475 -0.35 9.16 24.48
N LEU A 476 -0.40 7.87 24.18
CA LEU A 476 -1.65 7.11 24.11
C LEU A 476 -2.43 7.19 25.42
N LYS A 477 -1.77 6.99 26.58
CA LYS A 477 -2.43 7.10 27.89
C LYS A 477 -2.92 8.51 28.17
N LYS A 478 -2.07 9.51 27.93
CA LYS A 478 -2.43 10.91 28.17
C LYS A 478 -3.63 11.33 27.33
N THR A 479 -3.64 10.95 26.07
CA THR A 479 -4.78 11.21 25.17
C THR A 479 -6.07 10.57 25.68
N LEU A 480 -6.02 9.30 26.13
CA LEU A 480 -7.21 8.61 26.68
C LEU A 480 -7.73 9.27 27.96
N GLU A 481 -6.86 9.85 28.78
CA GLU A 481 -7.24 10.64 29.99
C GLU A 481 -7.92 11.96 29.63
N ASP A 482 -7.50 12.60 28.53
CA ASP A 482 -7.94 13.95 28.17
C ASP A 482 -9.00 13.98 27.05
N ILE A 483 -9.52 12.84 26.61
CA ILE A 483 -10.61 12.76 25.64
C ILE A 483 -11.76 13.72 26.05
N PRO A 484 -12.28 14.55 25.13
CA PRO A 484 -13.29 15.55 25.45
C PRO A 484 -14.62 14.93 25.92
N VAL A 485 -15.40 15.75 26.60
CA VAL A 485 -16.79 15.42 27.02
C VAL A 485 -17.69 15.40 25.79
N LYS A 486 -18.71 14.55 25.77
CA LYS A 486 -19.75 14.50 24.73
C LYS A 486 -20.51 15.80 24.62
#